data_ce0c4bbec61702fcfb9feed6ecef8dc6
#
_entry.id   ce0c4bbec61702fcfb9feed6ecef8dc6
#
_cell.length_a   1.000
_cell.length_b   1.000
_cell.length_c   1.000
_cell.angle_alpha   90.00
_cell.angle_beta   90.00
_cell.angle_gamma   90.00
#
_symmetry.space_group_name_H-M   'P 1'
#
loop_
_entity.id
_entity.type
_entity.pdbx_description
1 polymer ?
#
loop_
_entity_poly.entity_id
_entity_poly.type
_entity_poly.pdbx_seq_one_letter_code
_entity_poly.pdbx_strand_id
1 'polypeptide(L)'
;MKYNFDQLVNRKNTYSSQWDYIADRFGRDDILPFSISDTDFIIPKPVTTALKEATKMEIFGYTRWNHDDFKNAICNYFKKHFNT
;
A
#
# COMPACT_ATOMS: atom_id res chain seq x y z
N MET A 1 -18.07 -0.51 -7.15
CA MET A 1 -17.14 -1.63 -6.96
C MET A 1 -17.07 -1.97 -5.49
N LYS A 2 -17.26 -3.24 -5.18
CA LYS A 2 -17.12 -3.71 -3.80
C LYS A 2 -15.69 -4.18 -3.55
N TYR A 3 -15.19 -3.84 -2.38
CA TYR A 3 -13.89 -4.31 -1.91
C TYR A 3 -14.11 -5.39 -0.86
N ASN A 4 -13.32 -6.43 -0.89
CA ASN A 4 -13.43 -7.52 0.08
C ASN A 4 -12.40 -7.30 1.20
N PHE A 5 -12.82 -6.62 2.26
CA PHE A 5 -11.98 -6.37 3.43
C PHE A 5 -12.02 -7.52 4.45
N ASP A 6 -12.88 -8.52 4.23
CA ASP A 6 -12.97 -9.69 5.12
C ASP A 6 -12.05 -10.82 4.68
N GLN A 7 -11.46 -10.71 3.51
CA GLN A 7 -10.53 -11.72 3.01
C GLN A 7 -9.24 -11.72 3.83
N LEU A 8 -8.92 -12.87 4.41
CA LEU A 8 -7.65 -13.05 5.10
C LEU A 8 -6.53 -13.24 4.08
N VAL A 9 -5.50 -12.42 4.19
CA VAL A 9 -4.33 -12.47 3.33
C VAL A 9 -3.15 -13.00 4.13
N ASN A 10 -2.57 -14.13 3.68
CA ASN A 10 -1.36 -14.65 4.30
C ASN A 10 -0.15 -13.91 3.73
N ARG A 11 0.48 -13.09 4.54
CA ARG A 11 1.65 -12.30 4.15
C ARG A 11 2.98 -12.90 4.61
N LYS A 12 2.97 -14.11 5.14
CA LYS A 12 4.21 -14.81 5.52
C LYS A 12 5.01 -15.19 4.29
N ASN A 13 6.33 -15.16 4.42
CA ASN A 13 7.27 -15.45 3.34
C ASN A 13 7.23 -14.44 2.19
N THR A 14 6.88 -13.20 2.49
CA THR A 14 6.87 -12.09 1.54
C THR A 14 7.87 -10.99 1.89
N TYR A 15 8.74 -11.25 2.86
CA TYR A 15 9.67 -10.27 3.44
C TYR A 15 8.95 -9.11 4.13
N SER A 16 7.71 -9.34 4.60
CA SER A 16 6.95 -8.34 5.35
C SER A 16 7.64 -8.06 6.68
N SER A 17 7.95 -6.79 6.93
CA SER A 17 8.54 -6.37 8.21
C SER A 17 7.65 -6.70 9.40
N GLN A 18 6.33 -6.67 9.21
CA GLN A 18 5.38 -6.96 10.26
C GLN A 18 5.22 -8.46 10.51
N TRP A 19 5.14 -9.28 9.45
CA TRP A 19 4.77 -10.69 9.58
C TRP A 19 5.97 -11.65 9.61
N ASP A 20 7.08 -11.30 8.95
CA ASP A 20 8.19 -12.25 8.78
C ASP A 20 9.34 -12.06 9.78
N TYR A 21 9.30 -11.01 10.58
CA TYR A 21 10.37 -10.66 11.51
C TYR A 21 9.91 -10.53 12.95
N ILE A 22 8.81 -11.21 13.31
CA ILE A 22 8.24 -11.14 14.66
C ILE A 22 9.26 -11.71 15.69
N ALA A 23 9.79 -12.89 15.42
CA ALA A 23 10.76 -13.53 16.31
C ALA A 23 12.05 -12.73 16.44
N ASP A 24 12.51 -12.15 15.34
CA ASP A 24 13.71 -11.31 15.31
C ASP A 24 13.55 -10.07 16.20
N ARG A 25 12.38 -9.44 16.15
CA ARG A 25 12.13 -8.19 16.88
C ARG A 25 11.70 -8.39 18.32
N PHE A 26 10.96 -9.46 18.62
CA PHE A 26 10.31 -9.65 19.92
C PHE A 26 10.71 -10.95 20.63
N GLY A 27 11.58 -11.75 20.03
CA GLY A 27 12.08 -12.99 20.64
C GLY A 27 11.12 -14.17 20.60
N ARG A 28 9.93 -14.00 20.02
CA ARG A 28 8.91 -15.06 19.88
C ARG A 28 8.02 -14.75 18.67
N ASP A 29 7.45 -15.82 18.06
CA ASP A 29 6.64 -15.69 16.85
C ASP A 29 5.17 -16.08 17.03
N ASP A 30 4.75 -16.39 18.26
CA ASP A 30 3.38 -16.78 18.59
C ASP A 30 2.47 -15.61 18.98
N ILE A 31 2.88 -14.39 18.67
CA ILE A 31 2.14 -13.18 18.97
C ILE A 31 1.58 -12.56 17.72
N LEU A 32 0.46 -11.84 17.86
CA LEU A 32 -0.15 -11.11 16.75
C LEU A 32 0.56 -9.75 16.58
N PRO A 33 1.11 -9.46 15.40
CA PRO A 33 1.90 -8.25 15.21
C PRO A 33 1.02 -7.01 14.97
N PHE A 34 1.32 -5.95 15.72
CA PHE A 34 0.78 -4.60 15.53
C PHE A 34 1.90 -3.57 15.61
N SER A 35 3.07 -3.93 15.13
CA SER A 35 4.29 -3.15 15.36
C SER A 35 4.54 -2.04 14.33
N ILE A 36 3.84 -2.05 13.22
CA ILE A 36 4.09 -1.14 12.09
C ILE A 36 2.76 -0.58 11.57
N SER A 37 2.77 0.66 11.13
CA SER A 37 1.64 1.28 10.42
C SER A 37 1.51 0.66 9.02
N ASP A 38 0.95 -0.52 8.98
CA ASP A 38 0.81 -1.33 7.78
C ASP A 38 -0.62 -1.89 7.73
N THR A 39 -1.05 -2.32 6.56
CA THR A 39 -2.39 -2.86 6.38
C THR A 39 -2.32 -4.20 5.65
N ASP A 40 -3.18 -5.13 6.06
CA ASP A 40 -3.29 -6.45 5.48
C ASP A 40 -4.43 -6.55 4.46
N PHE A 41 -5.07 -5.43 4.14
CA PHE A 41 -6.13 -5.40 3.15
C PHE A 41 -5.58 -5.39 1.73
N ILE A 42 -6.26 -6.10 0.83
CA ILE A 42 -5.95 -6.03 -0.59
C ILE A 42 -6.27 -4.62 -1.08
N ILE A 43 -5.34 -4.06 -1.87
CA ILE A 43 -5.52 -2.71 -2.42
C ILE A 43 -6.69 -2.66 -3.42
N PRO A 44 -7.31 -1.50 -3.59
CA PRO A 44 -8.38 -1.33 -4.56
C PRO A 44 -7.96 -1.67 -5.99
N LYS A 45 -8.88 -2.27 -6.75
CA LYS A 45 -8.62 -2.69 -8.13
C LYS A 45 -8.07 -1.59 -9.03
N PRO A 46 -8.55 -0.35 -8.98
CA PRO A 46 -7.97 0.73 -9.79
C PRO A 46 -6.48 0.97 -9.52
N VAL A 47 -6.03 0.80 -8.29
CA VAL A 47 -4.60 0.94 -7.93
C VAL A 47 -3.78 -0.18 -8.56
N THR A 48 -4.25 -1.43 -8.45
CA THR A 48 -3.59 -2.57 -9.08
C THR A 48 -3.49 -2.39 -10.59
N THR A 49 -4.55 -1.93 -11.23
CA THR A 49 -4.59 -1.68 -12.68
C THR A 49 -3.57 -0.62 -13.08
N ALA A 50 -3.50 0.49 -12.35
CA ALA A 50 -2.54 1.56 -12.62
C ALA A 50 -1.10 1.09 -12.49
N LEU A 51 -0.81 0.27 -11.48
CA LEU A 51 0.53 -0.29 -11.29
C LEU A 51 0.92 -1.24 -12.42
N LYS A 52 0.00 -2.09 -12.87
CA LYS A 52 0.24 -2.99 -13.99
C LYS A 52 0.52 -2.24 -15.29
N GLU A 53 -0.20 -1.15 -15.54
CA GLU A 53 0.06 -0.30 -16.70
C GLU A 53 1.43 0.39 -16.60
N ALA A 54 1.78 0.88 -15.43
CA ALA A 54 3.07 1.52 -15.23
C ALA A 54 4.25 0.57 -15.46
N THR A 55 4.12 -0.71 -15.10
CA THR A 55 5.19 -1.69 -15.31
C THR A 55 5.46 -2.01 -16.77
N LYS A 56 4.51 -1.75 -17.66
CA LYS A 56 4.71 -1.97 -19.12
C LYS A 56 5.78 -1.07 -19.72
N MET A 57 6.12 0.01 -19.05
CA MET A 57 7.15 0.94 -19.51
C MET A 57 8.55 0.35 -19.45
N GLU A 58 8.80 -0.58 -18.55
CA GLU A 58 10.07 -1.31 -18.37
C GLU A 58 11.30 -0.43 -18.12
N ILE A 59 11.10 0.85 -17.84
CA ILE A 59 12.14 1.81 -17.49
C ILE A 59 11.69 2.57 -16.23
N PHE A 60 12.51 2.51 -15.17
CA PHE A 60 12.16 3.03 -13.87
C PHE A 60 13.23 3.99 -13.36
N GLY A 61 13.29 5.15 -14.01
CA GLY A 61 14.17 6.24 -13.58
C GLY A 61 13.50 7.14 -12.54
N TYR A 62 14.18 8.21 -12.19
CA TYR A 62 13.60 9.21 -11.30
C TYR A 62 12.45 9.96 -11.97
N THR A 63 11.38 10.16 -11.22
CA THR A 63 10.20 10.91 -11.65
C THR A 63 10.09 12.21 -10.86
N ARG A 64 9.69 13.29 -11.53
CA ARG A 64 9.42 14.56 -10.85
C ARG A 64 8.14 14.44 -10.06
N TRP A 65 8.17 14.91 -8.82
CA TRP A 65 6.98 14.91 -7.94
C TRP A 65 6.10 16.14 -8.09
N ASN A 66 6.65 17.26 -8.62
CA ASN A 66 5.97 18.55 -8.65
C ASN A 66 5.20 18.82 -9.94
N HIS A 67 4.77 17.78 -10.63
CA HIS A 67 3.92 17.94 -11.81
C HIS A 67 2.45 18.14 -11.41
N ASP A 68 1.67 18.71 -12.33
CA ASP A 68 0.30 19.12 -12.03
C ASP A 68 -0.62 17.95 -11.69
N ASP A 69 -0.45 16.81 -12.33
CA ASP A 69 -1.28 15.63 -12.06
C ASP A 69 -1.17 15.20 -10.58
N PHE A 70 0.04 15.16 -10.05
CA PHE A 70 0.26 14.77 -8.65
C PHE A 70 -0.30 15.84 -7.69
N LYS A 71 -0.01 17.10 -7.95
CA LYS A 71 -0.50 18.21 -7.12
C LYS A 71 -2.03 18.28 -7.13
N ASN A 72 -2.63 18.13 -8.31
CA ASN A 72 -4.09 18.19 -8.45
C ASN A 72 -4.77 16.98 -7.78
N ALA A 73 -4.16 15.80 -7.81
CA ALA A 73 -4.71 14.64 -7.11
C ALA A 73 -4.82 14.91 -5.60
N ILE A 74 -3.79 15.50 -5.01
CA ILE A 74 -3.79 15.89 -3.59
C ILE A 74 -4.85 16.94 -3.31
N CYS A 75 -4.86 18.01 -4.09
CA CYS A 75 -5.80 19.12 -3.91
C CYS A 75 -7.25 18.64 -4.05
N ASN A 76 -7.53 17.81 -5.04
CA ASN A 76 -8.86 17.27 -5.26
C ASN A 76 -9.32 16.36 -4.12
N TYR A 77 -8.42 15.57 -3.57
CA TYR A 77 -8.72 14.74 -2.41
C TYR A 77 -9.15 15.59 -1.22
N PHE A 78 -8.37 16.62 -0.90
CA PHE A 78 -8.68 17.49 0.23
C PHE A 78 -9.97 18.29 0.01
N LYS A 79 -10.18 18.78 -1.22
CA LYS A 79 -11.42 19.48 -1.55
C LYS A 79 -12.64 18.58 -1.40
N LYS A 80 -12.54 17.35 -1.90
CA LYS A 80 -13.67 16.40 -1.85
C LYS A 80 -14.02 15.98 -0.43
N HIS A 81 -13.00 15.71 0.41
CA HIS A 81 -13.24 15.13 1.74
C HIS A 81 -13.29 16.16 2.87
N PHE A 82 -12.68 17.31 2.71
CA PHE A 82 -12.56 18.32 3.76
C PHE A 82 -13.03 19.71 3.34
N ASN A 83 -13.42 19.88 2.12
CA ASN A 83 -13.88 21.17 1.55
C ASN A 83 -12.87 22.30 1.74
N THR A 84 -11.59 22.02 1.55
CA THR A 84 -10.51 23.01 1.65
C THR A 84 -9.69 23.09 0.37
#